data_bd03efc3af7f9530ffeb9f1d5f6afdc1
#
_entry.id   bd03efc3af7f9530ffeb9f1d5f6afdc1
#
_cell.length_a   1.000
_cell.length_b   1.000
_cell.length_c   1.000
_cell.angle_alpha   90.00
_cell.angle_beta   90.00
_cell.angle_gamma   90.00
#
_symmetry.space_group_name_H-M   'P 1'
#
loop_
_entity.id
_entity.type
_entity.pdbx_description
1 polymer ?
#
loop_
_entity_poly.entity_id
_entity_poly.type
_entity_poly.pdbx_seq_one_letter_code
_entity_poly.pdbx_strand_id
1 'polypeptide(L)'
;MTEPWRFSVFTGDARHKLAEFLAATYKAVTTEDTYRQNKYEGMKRNATLAPVVIVIGMKRQPSGKISELDEIQAVACAVQNMHLTATAHGLGGFWSSNAAATSDQMRDYIGLSGDDRALGLFYLGYPSQDWPEGRRQPISDKVRWLES
;
A
#
# COMPACT_ATOMS: atom_id res chain seq x y z
N MET A 1 -20.88 3.98 -10.26
CA MET A 1 -19.74 3.32 -9.55
C MET A 1 -18.46 3.89 -10.15
N THR A 2 -17.51 4.34 -9.33
CA THR A 2 -16.33 5.09 -9.84
C THR A 2 -15.10 4.19 -10.08
N GLU A 3 -15.03 3.05 -9.39
CA GLU A 3 -13.89 2.10 -9.48
C GLU A 3 -12.54 2.81 -9.46
N PRO A 4 -12.24 3.56 -8.37
CA PRO A 4 -11.09 4.45 -8.33
C PRO A 4 -9.76 3.72 -8.17
N TRP A 5 -9.76 2.44 -7.80
CA TRP A 5 -8.54 1.65 -7.58
C TRP A 5 -7.73 1.48 -8.86
N ARG A 6 -6.42 1.61 -8.70
CA ARG A 6 -5.42 1.30 -9.72
C ARG A 6 -4.32 0.47 -9.08
N PHE A 7 -3.93 -0.60 -9.74
CA PHE A 7 -2.91 -1.52 -9.24
C PHE A 7 -1.79 -1.66 -10.28
N SER A 8 -0.58 -1.29 -9.88
CA SER A 8 0.63 -1.53 -10.67
C SER A 8 1.40 -2.69 -10.08
N VAL A 9 1.46 -3.81 -10.80
CA VAL A 9 2.03 -5.08 -10.32
C VAL A 9 3.46 -5.22 -10.79
N PHE A 10 4.38 -5.40 -9.84
CA PHE A 10 5.82 -5.56 -10.06
C PHE A 10 6.26 -6.98 -9.72
N THR A 11 6.87 -7.67 -10.68
CA THR A 11 7.44 -9.00 -10.56
C THR A 11 8.83 -9.06 -11.20
N GLY A 12 9.59 -10.12 -10.97
CA GLY A 12 10.90 -10.28 -11.59
C GLY A 12 11.82 -9.05 -11.40
N ASP A 13 12.50 -8.62 -12.44
CA ASP A 13 13.44 -7.51 -12.40
C ASP A 13 12.79 -6.14 -12.19
N ALA A 14 11.49 -6.00 -12.48
CA ALA A 14 10.77 -4.76 -12.21
C ALA A 14 10.78 -4.39 -10.72
N ARG A 15 10.83 -5.37 -9.81
CA ARG A 15 10.94 -5.14 -8.36
C ARG A 15 12.26 -4.49 -7.96
N HIS A 16 13.36 -4.82 -8.63
CA HIS A 16 14.66 -4.18 -8.39
C HIS A 16 14.63 -2.71 -8.81
N LYS A 17 14.02 -2.39 -9.94
CA LYS A 17 13.82 -1.00 -10.38
C LYS A 17 12.92 -0.23 -9.40
N LEU A 18 11.85 -0.86 -8.92
CA LEU A 18 10.99 -0.28 -7.88
C LEU A 18 11.76 -0.05 -6.57
N ALA A 19 12.61 -0.98 -6.15
CA ALA A 19 13.43 -0.85 -4.94
C ALA A 19 14.38 0.36 -5.00
N GLU A 20 15.07 0.54 -6.12
CA GLU A 20 15.93 1.71 -6.35
C GLU A 20 15.13 3.01 -6.38
N PHE A 21 13.98 3.01 -7.06
CA PHE A 21 13.10 4.16 -7.10
C PHE A 21 12.60 4.54 -5.69
N LEU A 22 12.12 3.58 -4.89
CA LEU A 22 11.66 3.79 -3.51
C LEU A 22 12.77 4.38 -2.64
N ALA A 23 13.98 3.85 -2.73
CA ALA A 23 15.12 4.35 -1.96
C ALA A 23 15.51 5.78 -2.35
N ALA A 24 15.56 6.08 -3.66
CA ALA A 24 15.83 7.41 -4.16
C ALA A 24 14.73 8.41 -3.73
N THR A 25 13.48 8.03 -3.87
CA THR A 25 12.33 8.84 -3.47
C THR A 25 12.33 9.10 -1.97
N TYR A 26 12.58 8.06 -1.13
CA TYR A 26 12.66 8.23 0.31
C TYR A 26 13.72 9.28 0.70
N LYS A 27 14.89 9.24 0.06
CA LYS A 27 15.94 10.23 0.29
C LYS A 27 15.53 11.64 -0.16
N ALA A 28 14.72 11.76 -1.21
CA ALA A 28 14.27 13.03 -1.73
C ALA A 28 13.13 13.66 -0.89
N VAL A 29 12.24 12.83 -0.31
CA VAL A 29 11.08 13.32 0.46
C VAL A 29 11.32 13.42 1.97
N THR A 30 12.51 13.04 2.46
CA THR A 30 12.88 13.14 3.87
C THR A 30 13.91 14.25 4.09
N THR A 31 13.79 14.94 5.23
CA THR A 31 14.79 15.91 5.72
C THR A 31 15.87 15.20 6.53
N GLU A 32 16.97 15.88 6.88
CA GLU A 32 18.02 15.34 7.77
C GLU A 32 17.44 14.80 9.08
N ASP A 33 16.48 15.51 9.69
CA ASP A 33 15.85 15.13 10.96
C ASP A 33 14.94 13.88 10.83
N THR A 34 14.36 13.66 9.67
CA THR A 34 13.41 12.56 9.43
C THR A 34 14.02 11.37 8.70
N TYR A 35 15.17 11.55 8.06
CA TYR A 35 15.90 10.47 7.39
C TYR A 35 16.41 9.44 8.40
N ARG A 36 16.28 8.17 8.05
CA ARG A 36 16.80 7.03 8.82
C ARG A 36 17.43 6.02 7.87
N GLN A 37 18.72 5.73 8.07
CA GLN A 37 19.49 4.81 7.23
C GLN A 37 18.83 3.42 7.15
N ASN A 38 18.36 2.89 8.27
CA ASN A 38 17.70 1.58 8.31
C ASN A 38 16.39 1.55 7.50
N LYS A 39 15.67 2.66 7.41
CA LYS A 39 14.49 2.78 6.54
C LYS A 39 14.88 2.82 5.07
N TYR A 40 15.92 3.56 4.72
CA TYR A 40 16.46 3.59 3.36
C TYR A 40 16.87 2.19 2.87
N GLU A 41 17.62 1.47 3.68
CA GLU A 41 18.03 0.09 3.37
C GLU A 41 16.81 -0.86 3.33
N GLY A 42 15.85 -0.64 4.22
CA GLY A 42 14.58 -1.36 4.23
C GLY A 42 13.78 -1.19 2.95
N MET A 43 13.78 -0.01 2.31
CA MET A 43 13.11 0.21 1.02
C MET A 43 13.68 -0.70 -0.05
N LYS A 44 15.01 -0.75 -0.16
CA LYS A 44 15.69 -1.61 -1.13
C LYS A 44 15.41 -3.10 -0.89
N ARG A 45 15.60 -3.54 0.34
CA ARG A 45 15.44 -4.95 0.72
C ARG A 45 14.00 -5.43 0.56
N ASN A 46 13.03 -4.70 1.12
CA ASN A 46 11.67 -5.23 1.24
C ASN A 46 10.98 -5.38 -0.13
N ALA A 47 11.25 -4.48 -1.07
CA ALA A 47 10.69 -4.59 -2.42
C ALA A 47 11.23 -5.79 -3.21
N THR A 48 12.37 -6.37 -2.80
CA THR A 48 12.96 -7.54 -3.44
C THR A 48 12.69 -8.86 -2.70
N LEU A 49 12.28 -8.82 -1.43
CA LEU A 49 11.97 -10.00 -0.64
C LEU A 49 10.68 -10.69 -1.09
N ALA A 50 9.61 -9.92 -1.31
CA ALA A 50 8.35 -10.47 -1.79
C ALA A 50 8.43 -10.76 -3.30
N PRO A 51 7.93 -11.90 -3.79
CA PRO A 51 7.93 -12.21 -5.22
C PRO A 51 7.04 -11.29 -6.04
N VAL A 52 6.03 -10.68 -5.43
CA VAL A 52 5.14 -9.71 -6.04
C VAL A 52 5.01 -8.48 -5.14
N VAL A 53 5.13 -7.30 -5.73
CA VAL A 53 4.83 -6.02 -5.08
C VAL A 53 3.80 -5.28 -5.92
N ILE A 54 2.70 -4.87 -5.30
CA ILE A 54 1.63 -4.13 -5.95
C ILE A 54 1.64 -2.70 -5.41
N VAL A 55 1.87 -1.72 -6.26
CA VAL A 55 1.67 -0.31 -5.89
C VAL A 55 0.19 -0.01 -6.01
N ILE A 56 -0.38 0.50 -4.92
CA ILE A 56 -1.80 0.83 -4.81
C ILE A 56 -1.99 2.30 -5.18
N GLY A 57 -2.80 2.55 -6.18
CA GLY A 57 -3.18 3.87 -6.62
C GLY A 57 -4.68 4.12 -6.51
N MET A 58 -5.02 5.39 -6.41
CA MET A 58 -6.38 5.91 -6.51
C MET A 58 -6.44 6.94 -7.63
N LYS A 59 -7.35 6.73 -8.58
CA LYS A 59 -7.65 7.70 -9.64
C LYS A 59 -8.88 8.52 -9.26
N ARG A 60 -8.70 9.84 -9.16
CA ARG A 60 -9.78 10.79 -8.87
C ARG A 60 -10.81 10.82 -9.99
N GLN A 61 -12.06 10.95 -9.61
CA GLN A 61 -13.15 11.21 -10.56
C GLN A 61 -13.14 12.67 -11.02
N PRO A 62 -13.07 12.95 -12.32
CA PRO A 62 -13.04 14.32 -12.83
C PRO A 62 -14.28 15.15 -12.46
N SER A 63 -15.41 14.50 -12.23
CA SER A 63 -16.68 15.17 -11.90
C SER A 63 -16.69 15.84 -10.51
N GLY A 64 -15.78 15.44 -9.60
CA GLY A 64 -15.75 15.94 -8.21
C GLY A 64 -16.97 15.60 -7.37
N LYS A 65 -17.92 14.80 -7.88
CA LYS A 65 -19.17 14.43 -7.18
C LYS A 65 -18.94 13.49 -5.99
N ILE A 66 -17.85 12.73 -6.02
CA ILE A 66 -17.45 11.82 -4.96
C ILE A 66 -16.28 12.45 -4.21
N SER A 67 -16.34 12.42 -2.88
CA SER A 67 -15.24 12.95 -2.07
C SER A 67 -13.97 12.12 -2.25
N GLU A 68 -12.80 12.74 -2.07
CA GLU A 68 -11.53 12.02 -2.09
C GLU A 68 -11.50 10.92 -1.02
N LEU A 69 -12.08 11.22 0.14
CA LEU A 69 -12.17 10.25 1.24
C LEU A 69 -12.94 8.99 0.84
N ASP A 70 -14.10 9.13 0.18
CA ASP A 70 -14.89 7.99 -0.27
C ASP A 70 -14.14 7.14 -1.29
N GLU A 71 -13.37 7.77 -2.18
CA GLU A 71 -12.57 7.06 -3.17
C GLU A 71 -11.39 6.32 -2.53
N ILE A 72 -10.72 6.93 -1.54
CA ILE A 72 -9.68 6.25 -0.74
C ILE A 72 -10.27 5.04 0.01
N GLN A 73 -11.44 5.21 0.62
CA GLN A 73 -12.14 4.12 1.33
C GLN A 73 -12.54 2.98 0.38
N ALA A 74 -12.99 3.31 -0.83
CA ALA A 74 -13.28 2.29 -1.85
C ALA A 74 -12.02 1.50 -2.25
N VAL A 75 -10.87 2.17 -2.40
CA VAL A 75 -9.58 1.49 -2.65
C VAL A 75 -9.18 0.63 -1.45
N ALA A 76 -9.38 1.11 -0.22
CA ALA A 76 -9.07 0.32 0.98
C ALA A 76 -9.92 -0.96 1.05
N CYS A 77 -11.20 -0.89 0.69
CA CYS A 77 -12.07 -2.08 0.56
C CYS A 77 -11.55 -3.06 -0.50
N ALA A 78 -11.10 -2.56 -1.65
CA ALA A 78 -10.53 -3.41 -2.70
C ALA A 78 -9.23 -4.10 -2.23
N VAL A 79 -8.36 -3.39 -1.51
CA VAL A 79 -7.14 -3.97 -0.91
C VAL A 79 -7.49 -5.01 0.14
N GLN A 80 -8.50 -4.77 0.98
CA GLN A 80 -8.93 -5.75 1.98
C GLN A 80 -9.47 -7.03 1.31
N ASN A 81 -10.26 -6.89 0.24
CA ASN A 81 -10.73 -8.05 -0.52
C ASN A 81 -9.57 -8.84 -1.15
N MET A 82 -8.59 -8.15 -1.70
CA MET A 82 -7.36 -8.76 -2.22
C MET A 82 -6.61 -9.51 -1.11
N HIS A 83 -6.48 -8.93 0.08
CA HIS A 83 -5.82 -9.54 1.23
C HIS A 83 -6.53 -10.82 1.70
N LEU A 84 -7.87 -10.76 1.85
CA LEU A 84 -8.67 -11.93 2.22
C LEU A 84 -8.56 -13.05 1.18
N THR A 85 -8.62 -12.70 -0.10
CA THR A 85 -8.45 -13.66 -1.19
C THR A 85 -7.05 -14.29 -1.17
N ALA A 86 -6.00 -13.49 -1.01
CA ALA A 86 -4.63 -13.98 -0.89
C ALA A 86 -4.50 -14.98 0.26
N THR A 87 -5.04 -14.65 1.43
CA THR A 87 -5.05 -15.54 2.60
C THR A 87 -5.78 -16.86 2.34
N ALA A 88 -6.92 -16.81 1.64
CA ALA A 88 -7.67 -18.02 1.28
C ALA A 88 -6.89 -18.94 0.32
N HIS A 89 -5.94 -18.38 -0.43
CA HIS A 89 -5.02 -19.14 -1.29
C HIS A 89 -3.67 -19.49 -0.61
N GLY A 90 -3.55 -19.31 0.71
CA GLY A 90 -2.32 -19.61 1.45
C GLY A 90 -1.19 -18.59 1.24
N LEU A 91 -1.49 -17.45 0.65
CA LEU A 91 -0.55 -16.37 0.44
C LEU A 91 -0.54 -15.40 1.64
N GLY A 92 0.65 -14.84 1.93
CA GLY A 92 0.82 -13.73 2.84
C GLY A 92 0.74 -12.40 2.13
N GLY A 93 0.07 -11.43 2.74
CA GLY A 93 0.00 -10.06 2.26
C GLY A 93 0.32 -9.05 3.35
N PHE A 94 0.99 -7.97 2.98
CA PHE A 94 1.26 -6.86 3.89
C PHE A 94 1.14 -5.52 3.15
N TRP A 95 0.22 -4.67 3.61
CA TRP A 95 0.08 -3.31 3.10
C TRP A 95 0.98 -2.35 3.90
N SER A 96 1.93 -1.73 3.22
CA SER A 96 2.86 -0.74 3.76
C SER A 96 2.58 0.63 3.17
N SER A 97 2.38 1.62 4.03
CA SER A 97 2.31 3.03 3.66
C SER A 97 3.48 3.77 4.29
N ASN A 98 4.40 4.28 3.50
CA ASN A 98 5.54 5.07 3.94
C ASN A 98 5.69 6.30 3.04
N ALA A 99 6.50 7.27 3.45
CA ALA A 99 6.65 8.55 2.76
C ALA A 99 6.99 8.41 1.27
N ALA A 100 7.82 7.44 0.88
CA ALA A 100 8.14 7.20 -0.52
C ALA A 100 6.97 6.55 -1.29
N ALA A 101 6.31 5.56 -0.66
CA ALA A 101 5.24 4.80 -1.28
C ALA A 101 3.93 5.60 -1.46
N THR A 102 3.76 6.70 -0.72
CA THR A 102 2.59 7.59 -0.80
C THR A 102 2.91 8.96 -1.35
N SER A 103 4.10 9.15 -1.93
CA SER A 103 4.56 10.42 -2.49
C SER A 103 3.93 10.72 -3.85
N ASP A 104 3.97 12.00 -4.25
CA ASP A 104 3.61 12.41 -5.60
C ASP A 104 4.53 11.78 -6.66
N GLN A 105 5.81 11.59 -6.32
CA GLN A 105 6.75 10.90 -7.20
C GLN A 105 6.31 9.44 -7.47
N MET A 106 5.80 8.72 -6.46
CA MET A 106 5.26 7.38 -6.65
C MET A 106 3.98 7.41 -7.49
N ARG A 107 3.09 8.37 -7.25
CA ARG A 107 1.90 8.58 -8.09
C ARG A 107 2.31 8.70 -9.56
N ASP A 108 3.27 9.58 -9.85
CA ASP A 108 3.73 9.83 -11.23
C ASP A 108 4.44 8.60 -11.82
N TYR A 109 5.22 7.88 -11.01
CA TYR A 109 5.93 6.65 -11.41
C TYR A 109 4.98 5.54 -11.87
N ILE A 110 3.80 5.44 -11.28
CA ILE A 110 2.77 4.47 -11.69
C ILE A 110 1.80 5.01 -12.77
N GLY A 111 2.12 6.16 -13.38
CA GLY A 111 1.36 6.74 -14.49
C GLY A 111 0.06 7.44 -14.06
N LEU A 112 -0.07 7.80 -12.80
CA LEU A 112 -1.14 8.65 -12.27
C LEU A 112 -0.68 10.12 -12.26
N SER A 113 -1.60 11.07 -12.09
CA SER A 113 -1.27 12.51 -12.14
C SER A 113 -2.31 13.38 -11.44
N GLY A 114 -1.99 14.66 -11.24
CA GLY A 114 -2.91 15.64 -10.67
C GLY A 114 -3.37 15.26 -9.26
N ASP A 115 -4.68 15.16 -9.09
CA ASP A 115 -5.30 14.84 -7.81
C ASP A 115 -5.36 13.33 -7.50
N ASP A 116 -4.83 12.49 -8.39
CA ASP A 116 -4.68 11.06 -8.13
C ASP A 116 -3.71 10.82 -6.95
N ARG A 117 -3.75 9.63 -6.33
CA ARG A 117 -2.91 9.29 -5.17
C ARG A 117 -2.22 7.94 -5.33
N ALA A 118 -0.99 7.85 -4.85
CA ALA A 118 -0.38 6.59 -4.45
C ALA A 118 -0.71 6.33 -2.97
N LEU A 119 -1.21 5.15 -2.64
CA LEU A 119 -1.72 4.80 -1.31
C LEU A 119 -0.85 3.76 -0.59
N GLY A 120 0.24 3.34 -1.20
CA GLY A 120 1.19 2.42 -0.60
C GLY A 120 1.52 1.21 -1.46
N LEU A 121 2.18 0.24 -0.83
CA LEU A 121 2.67 -0.98 -1.44
C LEU A 121 2.00 -2.19 -0.77
N PHE A 122 1.53 -3.12 -1.55
CA PHE A 122 1.07 -4.42 -1.06
C PHE A 122 2.09 -5.49 -1.47
N TYR A 123 2.78 -6.03 -0.49
CA TYR A 123 3.70 -7.14 -0.67
C TYR A 123 2.92 -8.44 -0.64
N LEU A 124 3.20 -9.36 -1.58
CA LEU A 124 2.46 -10.62 -1.71
C LEU A 124 3.43 -11.77 -2.00
N GLY A 125 3.26 -12.88 -1.28
CA GLY A 125 4.05 -14.10 -1.46
C GLY A 125 3.63 -15.22 -0.54
N TYR A 126 4.23 -16.40 -0.69
CA TYR A 126 4.04 -17.47 0.27
C TYR A 126 4.83 -17.17 1.55
N PRO A 127 4.23 -17.37 2.74
CA PRO A 127 4.95 -17.20 3.99
C PRO A 127 6.06 -18.24 4.12
N SER A 128 7.23 -17.82 4.58
CA SER A 128 8.38 -18.72 4.83
C SER A 128 8.35 -19.39 6.21
N GLN A 129 7.40 -19.02 7.03
CA GLN A 129 7.20 -19.54 8.39
C GLN A 129 5.71 -19.54 8.72
N ASP A 130 5.34 -20.24 9.78
CA ASP A 130 3.96 -20.25 10.26
C ASP A 130 3.46 -18.85 10.60
N TRP A 131 2.16 -18.64 10.39
CA TRP A 131 1.53 -17.36 10.72
C TRP A 131 1.64 -17.09 12.22
N PRO A 132 2.05 -15.89 12.63
CA PRO A 132 2.00 -15.51 14.03
C PRO A 132 0.55 -15.47 14.50
N GLU A 133 0.34 -15.84 15.76
CA GLU A 133 -0.98 -15.72 16.38
C GLU A 133 -1.49 -14.27 16.34
N GLY A 134 -2.67 -14.09 15.82
CA GLY A 134 -3.30 -12.77 15.72
C GLY A 134 -3.81 -12.30 17.08
N ARG A 135 -3.40 -11.10 17.51
CA ARG A 135 -3.92 -10.48 18.73
C ARG A 135 -4.84 -9.32 18.39
N ARG A 136 -6.01 -9.30 19.00
CA ARG A 136 -6.98 -8.20 18.87
C ARG A 136 -7.44 -7.76 20.25
N GLN A 137 -7.67 -6.46 20.40
CA GLN A 137 -8.35 -5.94 21.58
C GLN A 137 -9.83 -6.38 21.59
N PRO A 138 -10.48 -6.46 22.75
CA PRO A 138 -11.88 -6.84 22.83
C PRO A 138 -12.79 -6.01 21.91
N ILE A 139 -13.78 -6.66 21.33
CA ILE A 139 -14.72 -5.99 20.41
C ILE A 139 -15.59 -4.97 21.15
N SER A 140 -15.86 -5.19 22.44
CA SER A 140 -16.58 -4.27 23.31
C SER A 140 -16.00 -2.85 23.34
N ASP A 141 -14.69 -2.74 23.16
CA ASP A 141 -13.99 -1.43 23.13
C ASP A 141 -14.20 -0.67 21.81
N LYS A 142 -14.79 -1.33 20.81
CA LYS A 142 -14.94 -0.83 19.44
C LYS A 142 -16.42 -0.67 19.04
N VAL A 143 -17.34 -1.33 19.78
CA VAL A 143 -18.75 -1.37 19.42
C VAL A 143 -19.58 -0.80 20.58
N ARG A 144 -20.43 0.13 20.27
CA ARG A 144 -21.45 0.64 21.16
C ARG A 144 -22.82 0.27 20.60
N TRP A 145 -23.60 -0.50 21.37
CA TRP A 145 -24.99 -0.79 21.06
C TRP A 145 -25.86 0.37 21.51
N LEU A 146 -26.67 0.92 20.61
CA LEU A 146 -27.64 1.94 20.91
C LEU A 146 -29.00 1.24 20.82
N GLU A 147 -29.59 0.97 22.01
CA GLU A 147 -30.91 0.38 22.14
C GLU A 147 -31.88 1.49 22.55
N SER A 148 -33.04 1.56 21.91
CA SER A 148 -34.13 2.54 22.21
C SER A 148 -34.89 2.14 23.43
#